data_dd7ed8229fc3a5ca5fcf292e271f8c3c
#
_entry.id   dd7ed8229fc3a5ca5fcf292e271f8c3c
#
_cell.length_a   1.000
_cell.length_b   1.000
_cell.length_c   1.000
_cell.angle_alpha   90.00
_cell.angle_beta   90.00
_cell.angle_gamma   90.00
#
_symmetry.space_group_name_H-M   'P 1'
#
loop_
_entity.id
_entity.type
_entity.pdbx_description
1 polymer ?
#
loop_
_entity_poly.entity_id
_entity_poly.type
_entity_poly.pdbx_seq_one_letter_code
_entity_poly.pdbx_strand_id
1 'polypeptide(L)'
;MSKTYYDTPLWDSSLSIEERLDYLLSEMTLEEKIQSMGTGNPEIERLGVPAFQVGGEAAHGVQARHDQEFDVHEPDLTTIFQNPIGMSASFDEELIRKAGKVVGTEVRGLYSREHEGILSVWAPTIDMERDPRWGRTEEAYGEDPLLTGKMAGAYVEGLQGEDDQYLLTAATLKHFYANNVEDGRVWKSSTISPRNKWEYYLEPFRQVIKEHGAEALMTAYNEINGVPGMLNPEVQR
;
A
#
# COMPACT_ATOMS: atom_id res chain seq x y z
N MET A 1 -30.45 22.70 -16.35
CA MET A 1 -29.90 21.36 -16.06
C MET A 1 -28.54 21.59 -15.43
N SER A 2 -28.35 21.22 -14.17
CA SER A 2 -27.03 21.29 -13.56
C SER A 2 -26.14 20.28 -14.30
N LYS A 3 -25.03 20.74 -14.87
CA LYS A 3 -24.01 19.83 -15.37
C LYS A 3 -23.57 18.98 -14.17
N THR A 4 -23.79 17.70 -14.24
CA THR A 4 -23.21 16.80 -13.25
C THR A 4 -21.69 16.76 -13.49
N TYR A 5 -20.87 16.74 -12.45
CA TYR A 5 -19.41 16.64 -12.60
C TYR A 5 -19.00 15.39 -13.39
N TYR A 6 -19.86 14.39 -13.49
CA TYR A 6 -19.66 13.19 -14.31
C TYR A 6 -19.63 13.47 -15.83
N ASP A 7 -20.15 14.61 -16.30
CA ASP A 7 -20.10 15.02 -17.71
C ASP A 7 -18.80 15.78 -18.06
N THR A 8 -17.82 15.77 -17.18
CA THR A 8 -16.53 16.44 -17.36
C THR A 8 -15.44 15.48 -17.85
N PRO A 9 -14.37 16.00 -18.48
CA PRO A 9 -13.23 15.17 -18.91
C PRO A 9 -12.61 14.33 -17.78
N LEU A 10 -12.66 14.76 -16.53
CA LEU A 10 -12.15 14.01 -15.39
C LEU A 10 -12.76 12.60 -15.31
N TRP A 11 -14.06 12.48 -15.60
CA TRP A 11 -14.83 11.25 -15.45
C TRP A 11 -15.03 10.49 -16.78
N ASP A 12 -14.48 11.01 -17.88
CA ASP A 12 -14.52 10.33 -19.17
C ASP A 12 -13.42 9.26 -19.26
N SER A 13 -13.81 8.00 -19.11
CA SER A 13 -12.90 6.86 -19.17
C SER A 13 -12.33 6.58 -20.57
N SER A 14 -12.82 7.25 -21.61
CA SER A 14 -12.27 7.16 -22.98
C SER A 14 -11.01 8.01 -23.15
N LEU A 15 -10.79 8.99 -22.28
CA LEU A 15 -9.60 9.83 -22.25
C LEU A 15 -8.46 9.14 -21.50
N SER A 16 -7.23 9.48 -21.85
CA SER A 16 -6.05 9.03 -21.12
C SER A 16 -6.03 9.62 -19.70
N ILE A 17 -5.29 8.96 -18.81
CA ILE A 17 -5.09 9.46 -17.43
C ILE A 17 -4.49 10.87 -17.45
N GLU A 18 -3.53 11.14 -18.31
CA GLU A 18 -2.86 12.45 -18.44
C GLU A 18 -3.87 13.54 -18.81
N GLU A 19 -4.72 13.31 -19.81
CA GLU A 19 -5.75 14.28 -20.22
C GLU A 19 -6.74 14.55 -19.08
N ARG A 20 -7.11 13.54 -18.33
CA ARG A 20 -8.01 13.66 -17.17
C ARG A 20 -7.35 14.43 -16.01
N LEU A 21 -6.08 14.18 -15.75
CA LEU A 21 -5.28 14.89 -14.74
C LEU A 21 -5.04 16.36 -15.13
N ASP A 22 -4.71 16.63 -16.39
CA ASP A 22 -4.54 18.00 -16.88
C ASP A 22 -5.83 18.82 -16.70
N TYR A 23 -6.98 18.22 -17.01
CA TYR A 23 -8.25 18.86 -16.75
C TYR A 23 -8.46 19.12 -15.25
N LEU A 24 -8.27 18.11 -14.40
CA LEU A 24 -8.39 18.25 -12.93
C LEU A 24 -7.51 19.38 -12.41
N LEU A 25 -6.24 19.39 -12.78
CA LEU A 25 -5.29 20.41 -12.35
C LEU A 25 -5.63 21.81 -12.87
N SER A 26 -6.25 21.93 -14.05
CA SER A 26 -6.71 23.22 -14.57
C SER A 26 -7.89 23.79 -13.79
N GLU A 27 -8.75 22.93 -13.28
CA GLU A 27 -9.96 23.30 -12.53
C GLU A 27 -9.71 23.52 -11.03
N MET A 28 -8.67 22.91 -10.46
CA MET A 28 -8.34 23.07 -9.04
C MET A 28 -7.82 24.48 -8.73
N THR A 29 -8.30 25.04 -7.62
CA THR A 29 -7.74 26.27 -7.03
C THR A 29 -6.35 26.02 -6.44
N LEU A 30 -5.62 27.09 -6.15
CA LEU A 30 -4.32 26.97 -5.48
C LEU A 30 -4.45 26.31 -4.10
N GLU A 31 -5.47 26.67 -3.35
CA GLU A 31 -5.76 26.13 -2.02
C GLU A 31 -6.04 24.62 -2.09
N GLU A 32 -6.84 24.17 -3.03
CA GLU A 32 -7.13 22.74 -3.25
C GLU A 32 -5.87 21.96 -3.64
N LYS A 33 -5.02 22.54 -4.49
CA LYS A 33 -3.72 21.94 -4.86
C LYS A 33 -2.80 21.79 -3.63
N ILE A 34 -2.72 22.82 -2.79
CA ILE A 34 -1.90 22.80 -1.56
C ILE A 34 -2.44 21.73 -0.59
N GLN A 35 -3.75 21.67 -0.39
CA GLN A 35 -4.37 20.70 0.49
C GLN A 35 -4.16 19.26 0.00
N SER A 36 -4.18 19.04 -1.32
CA SER A 36 -3.92 17.71 -1.91
C SER A 36 -2.46 17.26 -1.82
N MET A 37 -1.54 18.11 -1.36
CA MET A 37 -0.14 17.72 -1.08
C MET A 37 0.06 17.15 0.33
N GLY A 38 -0.99 17.06 1.13
CA GLY A 38 -0.96 16.49 2.48
C GLY A 38 -0.99 14.95 2.47
N THR A 39 -1.10 14.37 3.67
CA THR A 39 -1.21 12.91 3.84
C THR A 39 -2.56 12.33 3.41
N GLY A 40 -3.57 13.18 3.28
CA GLY A 40 -4.89 12.84 2.74
C GLY A 40 -5.31 13.87 1.69
N ASN A 41 -6.05 13.42 0.69
CA ASN A 41 -6.67 14.29 -0.28
C ASN A 41 -8.07 14.67 0.22
N PRO A 42 -8.36 15.96 0.46
CA PRO A 42 -9.71 16.38 0.84
C PRO A 42 -10.69 16.17 -0.29
N GLU A 43 -11.97 16.09 0.03
CA GLU A 43 -13.03 16.09 -0.95
C GLU A 43 -13.07 17.42 -1.71
N ILE A 44 -13.25 17.35 -3.04
CA ILE A 44 -13.51 18.52 -3.89
C ILE A 44 -14.87 18.31 -4.54
N GLU A 45 -15.92 18.58 -3.77
CA GLU A 45 -17.32 18.30 -4.14
C GLU A 45 -17.68 18.88 -5.51
N ARG A 46 -17.27 20.12 -5.83
CA ARG A 46 -17.57 20.78 -7.09
C ARG A 46 -16.99 20.07 -8.33
N LEU A 47 -15.97 19.26 -8.16
CA LEU A 47 -15.34 18.44 -9.20
C LEU A 47 -15.73 16.96 -9.09
N GLY A 48 -16.46 16.59 -8.06
CA GLY A 48 -16.84 15.22 -7.76
C GLY A 48 -15.68 14.34 -7.31
N VAL A 49 -14.57 14.94 -6.87
CA VAL A 49 -13.42 14.20 -6.34
C VAL A 49 -13.69 13.83 -4.88
N PRO A 50 -13.78 12.55 -4.55
CA PRO A 50 -14.00 12.12 -3.17
C PRO A 50 -12.75 12.35 -2.32
N ALA A 51 -12.94 12.43 -1.00
CA ALA A 51 -11.83 12.36 -0.07
C ALA A 51 -11.09 11.01 -0.22
N PHE A 52 -9.78 11.05 -0.12
CA PHE A 52 -8.94 9.85 -0.18
C PHE A 52 -7.86 9.91 0.87
N GLN A 53 -7.70 8.81 1.60
CA GLN A 53 -6.63 8.64 2.60
C GLN A 53 -5.86 7.36 2.32
N VAL A 54 -4.58 7.40 2.68
CA VAL A 54 -3.69 6.24 2.68
C VAL A 54 -3.38 5.85 4.12
N GLY A 55 -3.15 4.56 4.39
CA GLY A 55 -2.58 4.17 5.67
C GLY A 55 -3.39 3.26 6.57
N GLY A 56 -4.09 2.29 6.08
CA GLY A 56 -4.66 1.21 6.90
C GLY A 56 -3.64 0.13 7.21
N GLU A 57 -3.68 -0.50 8.38
CA GLU A 57 -2.86 -1.66 8.70
C GLU A 57 -3.63 -2.95 8.38
N ALA A 58 -3.01 -3.82 7.58
CA ALA A 58 -3.64 -5.04 7.09
C ALA A 58 -2.64 -6.18 6.85
N ALA A 59 -1.58 -6.27 7.65
CA ALA A 59 -0.52 -7.26 7.44
C ALA A 59 -1.00 -8.71 7.65
N HIS A 60 -1.91 -8.94 8.60
CA HIS A 60 -2.46 -10.26 8.91
C HIS A 60 -3.89 -10.19 9.48
N GLY A 61 -4.59 -9.13 9.18
CA GLY A 61 -5.94 -8.77 9.61
C GLY A 61 -6.11 -7.27 9.53
N VAL A 62 -7.33 -6.79 9.49
CA VAL A 62 -7.60 -5.35 9.48
C VAL A 62 -7.42 -4.80 10.88
N GLN A 63 -6.53 -3.83 11.03
CA GLN A 63 -6.54 -3.01 12.24
C GLN A 63 -7.52 -1.86 11.99
N ALA A 64 -8.73 -2.02 12.53
CA ALA A 64 -9.71 -0.95 12.56
C ALA A 64 -9.19 0.14 13.51
N ARG A 65 -8.55 1.15 12.95
CA ARG A 65 -8.11 2.33 13.70
C ARG A 65 -9.18 3.39 13.62
N HIS A 66 -9.76 3.69 14.77
CA HIS A 66 -10.44 4.95 15.01
C HIS A 66 -9.40 5.92 15.59
N ASP A 67 -8.48 6.39 14.75
CA ASP A 67 -7.32 7.21 15.17
C ASP A 67 -7.69 8.63 15.59
N GLN A 68 -8.95 8.97 15.58
CA GLN A 68 -9.40 10.29 15.96
C GLN A 68 -10.16 10.25 17.28
N GLU A 69 -9.45 10.60 18.34
CA GLU A 69 -9.95 11.06 19.62
C GLU A 69 -11.01 10.21 20.32
N PHE A 70 -10.59 9.42 21.31
CA PHE A 70 -11.35 9.04 22.51
C PHE A 70 -12.85 8.69 22.33
N ASP A 71 -13.31 8.42 21.13
CA ASP A 71 -14.67 7.99 20.89
C ASP A 71 -14.77 6.51 21.28
N VAL A 72 -15.54 6.25 22.31
CA VAL A 72 -15.75 4.92 22.89
C VAL A 72 -16.76 4.18 22.01
N HIS A 73 -16.39 3.90 20.75
CA HIS A 73 -17.13 2.97 19.92
C HIS A 73 -16.72 1.54 20.29
N GLU A 74 -17.68 0.62 20.25
CA GLU A 74 -17.38 -0.80 20.32
C GLU A 74 -16.35 -1.11 19.22
N PRO A 75 -15.22 -1.78 19.54
CA PRO A 75 -14.21 -2.08 18.54
C PRO A 75 -14.79 -2.98 17.45
N ASP A 76 -14.49 -2.67 16.20
CA ASP A 76 -14.84 -3.55 15.11
C ASP A 76 -14.11 -4.88 15.23
N LEU A 77 -14.88 -5.96 15.22
CA LEU A 77 -14.31 -7.30 15.21
C LEU A 77 -13.90 -7.67 13.79
N THR A 78 -12.62 -7.94 13.61
CA THR A 78 -12.04 -8.39 12.34
C THR A 78 -11.34 -9.73 12.52
N THR A 79 -11.11 -10.43 11.42
CA THR A 79 -10.38 -11.69 11.43
C THR A 79 -8.89 -11.43 11.57
N ILE A 80 -8.24 -12.12 12.51
CA ILE A 80 -6.79 -12.07 12.70
C ILE A 80 -6.19 -13.42 12.30
N PHE A 81 -5.24 -13.38 11.38
CA PHE A 81 -4.43 -14.52 10.95
C PHE A 81 -3.09 -14.55 11.70
N GLN A 82 -2.30 -15.57 11.44
CA GLN A 82 -0.92 -15.63 11.91
C GLN A 82 -0.11 -14.46 11.32
N ASN A 83 0.95 -14.05 12.01
CA ASN A 83 1.89 -13.09 11.46
C ASN A 83 2.46 -13.58 10.11
N PRO A 84 2.83 -12.68 9.18
CA PRO A 84 3.28 -13.05 7.85
C PRO A 84 4.39 -14.10 7.81
N ILE A 85 5.36 -14.04 8.71
CA ILE A 85 6.40 -15.08 8.82
C ILE A 85 5.81 -16.47 9.09
N GLY A 86 4.78 -16.56 9.93
CA GLY A 86 4.09 -17.81 10.23
C GLY A 86 3.24 -18.30 9.04
N MET A 87 2.57 -17.37 8.35
CA MET A 87 1.81 -17.70 7.14
C MET A 87 2.74 -18.20 6.02
N SER A 88 3.86 -17.52 5.80
CA SER A 88 4.85 -17.88 4.78
C SER A 88 5.47 -19.26 5.02
N ALA A 89 5.65 -19.66 6.29
CA ALA A 89 6.15 -20.99 6.66
C ALA A 89 5.22 -22.14 6.25
N SER A 90 3.99 -21.86 5.83
CA SER A 90 3.08 -22.87 5.27
C SER A 90 3.48 -23.32 3.86
N PHE A 91 4.21 -22.49 3.10
CA PHE A 91 4.52 -22.68 1.67
C PHE A 91 3.25 -22.88 0.81
N ASP A 92 2.11 -22.35 1.25
CA ASP A 92 0.79 -22.51 0.61
C ASP A 92 0.27 -21.16 0.09
N GLU A 93 0.56 -20.84 -1.18
CA GLU A 93 0.14 -19.60 -1.82
C GLU A 93 -1.39 -19.45 -1.84
N GLU A 94 -2.13 -20.57 -2.01
CA GLU A 94 -3.58 -20.51 -2.05
C GLU A 94 -4.20 -20.19 -0.69
N LEU A 95 -3.62 -20.71 0.40
CA LEU A 95 -4.04 -20.36 1.75
C LEU A 95 -3.80 -18.86 2.02
N ILE A 96 -2.67 -18.33 1.61
CA ILE A 96 -2.32 -16.92 1.81
C ILE A 96 -3.23 -16.00 0.96
N ARG A 97 -3.54 -16.39 -0.28
CA ARG A 97 -4.50 -15.67 -1.12
C ARG A 97 -5.88 -15.60 -0.45
N LYS A 98 -6.36 -16.70 0.13
CA LYS A 98 -7.63 -16.71 0.87
C LYS A 98 -7.59 -15.80 2.09
N ALA A 99 -6.50 -15.78 2.84
CA ALA A 99 -6.34 -14.86 3.96
C ALA A 99 -6.40 -13.40 3.49
N GLY A 100 -5.67 -13.06 2.44
CA GLY A 100 -5.72 -11.74 1.81
C GLY A 100 -7.15 -11.35 1.36
N LYS A 101 -7.89 -12.29 0.77
CA LYS A 101 -9.28 -12.06 0.34
C LYS A 101 -10.23 -11.77 1.50
N VAL A 102 -10.06 -12.43 2.64
CA VAL A 102 -10.84 -12.13 3.85
C VAL A 102 -10.53 -10.71 4.32
N VAL A 103 -9.24 -10.36 4.42
CA VAL A 103 -8.80 -9.04 4.88
C VAL A 103 -9.30 -7.94 3.93
N GLY A 104 -9.13 -8.10 2.61
CA GLY A 104 -9.63 -7.14 1.63
C GLY A 104 -11.15 -6.95 1.67
N THR A 105 -11.89 -8.05 1.90
CA THR A 105 -13.34 -8.01 2.06
C THR A 105 -13.75 -7.26 3.33
N GLU A 106 -13.05 -7.47 4.44
CA GLU A 106 -13.32 -6.76 5.69
C GLU A 106 -12.99 -5.27 5.58
N VAL A 107 -11.86 -4.89 4.97
CA VAL A 107 -11.53 -3.49 4.68
C VAL A 107 -12.64 -2.82 3.87
N ARG A 108 -13.07 -3.45 2.79
CA ARG A 108 -14.15 -2.93 1.94
C ARG A 108 -15.48 -2.87 2.69
N GLY A 109 -15.77 -3.85 3.54
CA GLY A 109 -16.97 -3.88 4.37
C GLY A 109 -17.03 -2.73 5.37
N LEU A 110 -15.93 -2.44 6.07
CA LEU A 110 -15.80 -1.32 6.99
C LEU A 110 -16.01 0.01 6.26
N TYR A 111 -15.32 0.22 5.14
CA TYR A 111 -15.49 1.41 4.31
C TYR A 111 -16.94 1.60 3.83
N SER A 112 -17.57 0.53 3.37
CA SER A 112 -18.94 0.61 2.84
C SER A 112 -19.98 0.91 3.90
N ARG A 113 -19.72 0.51 5.15
CA ARG A 113 -20.63 0.75 6.28
C ARG A 113 -20.57 2.21 6.74
N GLU A 114 -19.39 2.78 6.79
CA GLU A 114 -19.16 4.09 7.41
C GLU A 114 -18.98 5.20 6.39
N HIS A 115 -18.74 4.85 5.12
CA HIS A 115 -18.29 5.76 4.06
C HIS A 115 -17.02 6.54 4.45
N GLU A 116 -16.38 6.08 5.50
CA GLU A 116 -15.12 6.56 6.03
C GLU A 116 -14.16 5.39 6.09
N GLY A 117 -12.89 5.66 6.10
CA GLY A 117 -11.89 4.63 6.18
C GLY A 117 -10.94 4.62 4.99
N ILE A 118 -10.05 3.66 5.04
CA ILE A 118 -8.88 3.65 4.18
C ILE A 118 -8.93 2.44 3.26
N LEU A 119 -9.03 2.70 1.96
CA LEU A 119 -8.99 1.67 0.93
C LEU A 119 -7.58 1.41 0.38
N SER A 120 -6.57 2.15 0.86
CA SER A 120 -5.16 1.88 0.58
C SER A 120 -4.49 1.41 1.87
N VAL A 121 -4.14 0.14 1.95
CA VAL A 121 -3.61 -0.46 3.17
C VAL A 121 -2.09 -0.67 3.08
N TRP A 122 -1.38 -0.42 4.18
CA TRP A 122 0.08 -0.56 4.28
C TRP A 122 0.49 -2.02 4.50
N ALA A 123 0.15 -2.86 3.53
CA ALA A 123 0.45 -4.27 3.49
C ALA A 123 0.57 -4.75 2.02
N PRO A 124 1.36 -5.81 1.79
CA PRO A 124 2.23 -6.55 2.71
C PRO A 124 3.57 -5.88 3.00
N THR A 125 4.22 -6.27 4.12
CA THR A 125 5.62 -5.96 4.39
C THR A 125 6.48 -6.99 3.68
N ILE A 126 7.27 -6.57 2.69
CA ILE A 126 8.13 -7.46 1.88
C ILE A 126 9.62 -7.14 2.02
N ASP A 127 9.98 -6.52 3.14
CA ASP A 127 11.37 -6.40 3.57
C ASP A 127 11.98 -7.79 3.77
N MET A 128 13.25 -7.92 3.39
CA MET A 128 13.95 -9.20 3.53
C MET A 128 14.42 -9.42 4.98
N GLU A 129 14.13 -10.55 5.57
CA GLU A 129 14.53 -10.91 6.94
C GLU A 129 16.01 -11.32 7.01
N ARG A 130 16.89 -10.38 6.66
CA ARG A 130 18.34 -10.61 6.54
C ARG A 130 19.07 -10.69 7.87
N ASP A 131 18.47 -10.23 8.95
CA ASP A 131 19.09 -10.20 10.28
C ASP A 131 18.01 -10.42 11.37
N PRO A 132 18.15 -11.47 12.21
CA PRO A 132 17.16 -11.79 13.24
C PRO A 132 17.06 -10.74 14.35
N ARG A 133 17.98 -9.78 14.41
CA ARG A 133 17.92 -8.66 15.36
C ARG A 133 16.97 -7.52 14.91
N TRP A 134 16.49 -7.57 13.69
CA TRP A 134 15.49 -6.61 13.25
C TRP A 134 14.20 -6.78 14.05
N GLY A 135 13.69 -5.68 14.64
CA GLY A 135 12.56 -5.72 15.56
C GLY A 135 11.18 -5.93 14.90
N ARG A 136 11.13 -6.14 13.57
CA ARG A 136 9.90 -6.31 12.80
C ARG A 136 9.92 -7.55 11.90
N THR A 137 10.74 -8.54 12.23
CA THR A 137 10.85 -9.77 11.44
C THR A 137 9.52 -10.53 11.33
N GLU A 138 8.64 -10.44 12.32
CA GLU A 138 7.34 -11.10 12.28
C GLU A 138 6.39 -10.55 11.20
N GLU A 139 6.63 -9.33 10.71
CA GLU A 139 5.78 -8.69 9.70
C GLU A 139 6.12 -9.14 8.26
N ALA A 140 7.29 -9.73 8.03
CA ALA A 140 7.76 -10.08 6.69
C ALA A 140 7.61 -11.59 6.39
N TYR A 141 7.94 -11.99 5.19
CA TYR A 141 7.65 -13.33 4.66
C TYR A 141 8.85 -14.26 4.63
N GLY A 142 10.06 -13.78 4.97
CA GLY A 142 11.24 -14.61 5.07
C GLY A 142 12.52 -13.96 4.52
N GLU A 143 13.58 -14.77 4.48
CA GLU A 143 14.92 -14.35 4.03
C GLU A 143 15.21 -14.69 2.55
N ASP A 144 14.30 -15.44 1.90
CA ASP A 144 14.42 -15.82 0.49
C ASP A 144 13.57 -14.91 -0.40
N PRO A 145 14.16 -14.24 -1.42
CA PRO A 145 13.44 -13.31 -2.28
C PRO A 145 12.31 -13.95 -3.08
N LEU A 146 12.49 -15.19 -3.54
CA LEU A 146 11.48 -15.90 -4.33
C LEU A 146 10.28 -16.30 -3.46
N LEU A 147 10.54 -16.84 -2.29
CA LEU A 147 9.48 -17.18 -1.33
C LEU A 147 8.69 -15.94 -0.93
N THR A 148 9.40 -14.87 -0.56
CA THR A 148 8.78 -13.58 -0.19
C THR A 148 7.91 -13.05 -1.33
N GLY A 149 8.43 -13.03 -2.55
CA GLY A 149 7.68 -12.56 -3.72
C GLY A 149 6.41 -13.36 -3.98
N LYS A 150 6.48 -14.69 -3.93
CA LYS A 150 5.32 -15.57 -4.15
C LYS A 150 4.27 -15.45 -3.06
N MET A 151 4.66 -15.53 -1.80
CA MET A 151 3.74 -15.48 -0.68
C MET A 151 3.08 -14.10 -0.56
N ALA A 152 3.86 -13.03 -0.63
CA ALA A 152 3.34 -11.67 -0.61
C ALA A 152 2.49 -11.37 -1.85
N GLY A 153 2.86 -11.88 -3.02
CA GLY A 153 2.08 -11.76 -4.25
C GLY A 153 0.71 -12.41 -4.12
N ALA A 154 0.65 -13.62 -3.59
CA ALA A 154 -0.62 -14.30 -3.31
C ALA A 154 -1.50 -13.49 -2.33
N TYR A 155 -0.89 -12.89 -1.31
CA TYR A 155 -1.60 -12.02 -0.38
C TYR A 155 -2.17 -10.78 -1.07
N VAL A 156 -1.38 -10.13 -1.94
CA VAL A 156 -1.80 -8.97 -2.75
C VAL A 156 -2.99 -9.30 -3.64
N GLU A 157 -2.93 -10.42 -4.37
CA GLU A 157 -4.06 -10.86 -5.20
C GLU A 157 -5.34 -11.02 -4.38
N GLY A 158 -5.23 -11.61 -3.21
CA GLY A 158 -6.37 -11.72 -2.29
C GLY A 158 -6.89 -10.37 -1.81
N LEU A 159 -5.99 -9.47 -1.36
CA LEU A 159 -6.32 -8.13 -0.87
C LEU A 159 -7.03 -7.30 -1.93
N GLN A 160 -6.52 -7.32 -3.15
CA GLN A 160 -7.04 -6.50 -4.25
C GLN A 160 -8.28 -7.08 -4.89
N GLY A 161 -8.48 -8.40 -4.81
CA GLY A 161 -9.64 -9.10 -5.37
C GLY A 161 -9.49 -9.42 -6.86
N GLU A 162 -10.58 -9.89 -7.46
CA GLU A 162 -10.58 -10.48 -8.81
C GLU A 162 -11.38 -9.65 -9.83
N ASP A 163 -11.86 -8.46 -9.45
CA ASP A 163 -12.66 -7.62 -10.37
C ASP A 163 -11.73 -6.86 -11.32
N ASP A 164 -12.05 -6.85 -12.61
CA ASP A 164 -11.21 -6.25 -13.66
C ASP A 164 -11.17 -4.71 -13.63
N GLN A 165 -12.09 -4.07 -12.92
CA GLN A 165 -12.22 -2.60 -12.88
C GLN A 165 -12.01 -2.01 -11.49
N TYR A 166 -12.36 -2.75 -10.43
CA TYR A 166 -12.40 -2.23 -9.08
C TYR A 166 -11.68 -3.14 -8.10
N LEU A 167 -10.72 -2.58 -7.40
CA LEU A 167 -10.05 -3.27 -6.31
C LEU A 167 -10.96 -3.34 -5.07
N LEU A 168 -10.87 -4.41 -4.30
CA LEU A 168 -11.43 -4.42 -2.94
C LEU A 168 -10.72 -3.37 -2.08
N THR A 169 -9.40 -3.39 -2.11
CA THR A 169 -8.51 -2.41 -1.48
C THR A 169 -7.18 -2.37 -2.24
N ALA A 170 -6.46 -1.27 -2.20
CA ALA A 170 -5.14 -1.15 -2.81
C ALA A 170 -4.07 -1.63 -1.84
N ALA A 171 -3.29 -2.64 -2.26
CA ALA A 171 -2.14 -3.11 -1.50
C ALA A 171 -0.96 -2.14 -1.66
N THR A 172 -0.29 -1.78 -0.55
CA THR A 172 0.89 -0.92 -0.55
C THR A 172 2.09 -1.71 -0.05
N LEU A 173 2.97 -2.07 -0.96
CA LEU A 173 4.21 -2.78 -0.63
C LEU A 173 5.13 -1.92 0.22
N LYS A 174 5.68 -2.46 1.30
CA LYS A 174 6.58 -1.72 2.20
C LYS A 174 7.75 -2.56 2.67
N HIS A 175 8.85 -1.96 3.03
CA HIS A 175 9.25 -0.56 2.83
C HIS A 175 10.32 -0.50 1.75
N PHE A 176 10.07 0.14 0.66
CA PHE A 176 10.93 0.12 -0.53
C PHE A 176 12.18 1.01 -0.32
N TYR A 177 13.36 0.45 -0.18
CA TYR A 177 13.80 -0.92 0.09
C TYR A 177 14.94 -0.93 1.11
N ALA A 178 15.36 -2.11 1.57
CA ALA A 178 16.47 -2.29 2.53
C ALA A 178 16.26 -1.62 3.91
N ASN A 179 15.01 -1.60 4.39
CA ASN A 179 14.62 -1.07 5.70
C ASN A 179 14.58 -2.21 6.72
N ASN A 180 15.72 -2.51 7.36
CA ASN A 180 15.80 -3.59 8.34
C ASN A 180 16.56 -3.17 9.62
N VAL A 181 16.50 -1.89 9.98
CA VAL A 181 17.08 -1.34 11.20
C VAL A 181 16.15 -0.27 11.75
N GLU A 182 15.43 -0.58 12.82
CA GLU A 182 14.48 0.36 13.41
C GLU A 182 15.18 1.52 14.15
N ASP A 183 16.26 1.21 14.87
CA ASP A 183 17.02 2.25 15.57
C ASP A 183 17.71 3.20 14.58
N GLY A 184 17.26 4.45 14.58
CA GLY A 184 17.78 5.47 13.68
C GLY A 184 17.35 5.36 12.22
N ARG A 185 16.25 4.68 11.92
CA ARG A 185 15.76 4.44 10.55
C ARG A 185 15.54 5.70 9.71
N VAL A 186 15.35 6.84 10.34
CA VAL A 186 15.10 8.13 9.64
C VAL A 186 16.37 8.89 9.26
N TRP A 187 17.56 8.40 9.65
CA TRP A 187 18.84 9.06 9.32
C TRP A 187 20.00 8.09 9.02
N LYS A 188 19.78 6.79 9.18
CA LYS A 188 20.80 5.79 8.84
C LYS A 188 20.74 5.41 7.38
N SER A 189 21.89 5.09 6.82
CA SER A 189 22.02 4.64 5.45
C SER A 189 22.30 3.14 5.40
N SER A 190 21.52 2.41 4.61
CA SER A 190 21.79 1.01 4.28
C SER A 190 22.81 0.93 3.16
N THR A 191 23.96 0.29 3.44
CA THR A 191 25.00 0.09 2.43
C THR A 191 24.80 -1.25 1.74
N ILE A 192 24.52 -1.24 0.46
CA ILE A 192 24.26 -2.44 -0.33
C ILE A 192 25.07 -2.42 -1.63
N SER A 193 25.52 -3.62 -2.06
CA SER A 193 26.19 -3.78 -3.34
C SER A 193 25.18 -3.70 -4.50
N PRO A 194 25.63 -3.33 -5.73
CA PRO A 194 24.77 -3.36 -6.91
C PRO A 194 24.13 -4.74 -7.16
N ARG A 195 24.87 -5.82 -6.91
CA ARG A 195 24.35 -7.17 -7.06
C ARG A 195 23.23 -7.47 -6.07
N ASN A 196 23.46 -7.23 -4.76
CA ASN A 196 22.44 -7.46 -3.75
C ASN A 196 21.21 -6.57 -3.93
N LYS A 197 21.39 -5.35 -4.45
CA LYS A 197 20.29 -4.48 -4.81
C LYS A 197 19.30 -5.18 -5.75
N TRP A 198 19.78 -5.77 -6.85
CA TRP A 198 18.91 -6.36 -7.88
C TRP A 198 18.48 -7.80 -7.57
N GLU A 199 19.39 -8.62 -7.06
CA GLU A 199 19.14 -10.04 -6.85
C GLU A 199 18.47 -10.36 -5.51
N TYR A 200 18.45 -9.41 -4.58
CA TYR A 200 17.95 -9.65 -3.22
C TYR A 200 16.90 -8.64 -2.79
N TYR A 201 17.25 -7.34 -2.72
CA TYR A 201 16.34 -6.34 -2.16
C TYR A 201 15.21 -5.92 -3.08
N LEU A 202 15.46 -5.79 -4.38
CA LEU A 202 14.44 -5.36 -5.36
C LEU A 202 13.65 -6.52 -5.94
N GLU A 203 14.14 -7.75 -5.86
CA GLU A 203 13.51 -8.89 -6.51
C GLU A 203 12.08 -9.18 -5.98
N PRO A 204 11.80 -9.20 -4.67
CA PRO A 204 10.43 -9.37 -4.19
C PRO A 204 9.48 -8.28 -4.69
N PHE A 205 9.92 -7.02 -4.68
CA PHE A 205 9.13 -5.90 -5.19
C PHE A 205 8.84 -6.06 -6.68
N ARG A 206 9.87 -6.42 -7.47
CA ARG A 206 9.71 -6.68 -8.91
C ARG A 206 8.66 -7.76 -9.17
N GLN A 207 8.75 -8.88 -8.47
CA GLN A 207 7.79 -9.98 -8.61
C GLN A 207 6.38 -9.51 -8.28
N VAL A 208 6.17 -8.95 -7.09
CA VAL A 208 4.83 -8.58 -6.65
C VAL A 208 4.20 -7.48 -7.51
N ILE A 209 4.98 -6.50 -7.95
CA ILE A 209 4.46 -5.44 -8.84
C ILE A 209 4.13 -6.00 -10.23
N LYS A 210 5.07 -6.75 -10.85
CA LYS A 210 4.92 -7.16 -12.24
C LYS A 210 4.07 -8.40 -12.47
N GLU A 211 4.07 -9.31 -11.50
CA GLU A 211 3.43 -10.61 -11.65
C GLU A 211 2.10 -10.68 -10.89
N HIS A 212 1.90 -9.86 -9.86
CA HIS A 212 0.72 -9.87 -9.00
C HIS A 212 0.00 -8.50 -8.92
N GLY A 213 0.48 -7.48 -9.63
CA GLY A 213 -0.24 -6.23 -9.85
C GLY A 213 -0.45 -5.35 -8.61
N ALA A 214 0.51 -5.29 -7.68
CA ALA A 214 0.38 -4.39 -6.54
C ALA A 214 0.31 -2.91 -6.97
N GLU A 215 -0.64 -2.16 -6.43
CA GLU A 215 -0.99 -0.81 -6.89
C GLU A 215 -0.19 0.31 -6.22
N ALA A 216 0.34 0.09 -5.03
CA ALA A 216 1.02 1.15 -4.28
C ALA A 216 2.34 0.69 -3.67
N LEU A 217 3.20 1.65 -3.39
CA LEU A 217 4.52 1.45 -2.85
C LEU A 217 4.83 2.49 -1.77
N MET A 218 5.28 2.04 -0.61
CA MET A 218 5.79 2.91 0.44
C MET A 218 7.31 2.92 0.44
N THR A 219 7.92 4.08 0.23
CA THR A 219 9.38 4.23 0.32
C THR A 219 9.86 4.04 1.75
N ALA A 220 11.05 3.45 1.92
CA ALA A 220 11.69 3.35 3.22
C ALA A 220 12.13 4.73 3.74
N TYR A 221 12.19 4.88 5.05
CA TYR A 221 12.71 6.11 5.68
C TYR A 221 14.21 6.26 5.56
N ASN A 222 14.93 5.13 5.52
CA ASN A 222 16.39 5.12 5.49
C ASN A 222 16.95 5.62 4.17
N GLU A 223 18.19 6.08 4.22
CA GLU A 223 18.98 6.25 3.01
C GLU A 223 19.47 4.90 2.48
N ILE A 224 19.75 4.86 1.19
CA ILE A 224 20.36 3.73 0.51
C ILE A 224 21.62 4.24 -0.17
N ASN A 225 22.78 3.74 0.28
CA ASN A 225 24.08 4.22 -0.20
C ASN A 225 24.23 5.74 -0.16
N GLY A 226 23.69 6.41 0.89
CA GLY A 226 23.73 7.85 1.07
C GLY A 226 22.66 8.64 0.31
N VAL A 227 21.70 7.98 -0.35
CA VAL A 227 20.58 8.64 -1.04
C VAL A 227 19.29 8.37 -0.27
N PRO A 228 18.54 9.42 0.13
CA PRO A 228 17.23 9.23 0.76
C PRO A 228 16.29 8.34 -0.06
N GLY A 229 15.56 7.44 0.60
CA GLY A 229 14.71 6.45 -0.07
C GLY A 229 13.78 7.07 -1.10
N MET A 230 13.10 8.16 -0.76
CA MET A 230 12.17 8.87 -1.65
C MET A 230 12.83 9.54 -2.87
N LEU A 231 14.15 9.79 -2.84
CA LEU A 231 14.90 10.38 -3.95
C LEU A 231 15.63 9.31 -4.78
N ASN A 232 15.44 8.07 -4.44
CA ASN A 232 16.11 6.97 -5.14
C ASN A 232 15.54 6.82 -6.56
N PRO A 233 16.41 6.71 -7.59
CA PRO A 233 15.94 6.60 -8.98
C PRO A 233 15.03 5.41 -9.27
N GLU A 234 15.14 4.34 -8.48
CA GLU A 234 14.30 3.15 -8.63
C GLU A 234 12.83 3.40 -8.24
N VAL A 235 12.54 4.43 -7.46
CA VAL A 235 11.16 4.82 -7.11
C VAL A 235 10.47 5.55 -8.26
N GLN A 236 11.28 6.19 -9.14
CA GLN A 236 10.77 7.09 -10.19
C GLN A 236 10.68 6.43 -11.56
N ARG A 237 11.02 5.15 -11.68
CA ARG A 237 11.07 4.40 -12.95
C ARG A 237 10.17 3.18 -12.95
#